data_e30a5f80696611d995a718dce8abecfb
#
_entry.id   e30a5f80696611d995a718dce8abecfb
#
_cell.length_a   1.000
_cell.length_b   1.000
_cell.length_c   1.000
_cell.angle_alpha   90.00
_cell.angle_beta   90.00
_cell.angle_gamma   90.00
#
_symmetry.space_group_name_H-M   'P 1'
#
loop_
_entity.id
_entity.type
_entity.pdbx_description
1 polymer ?
#
loop_
_entity_poly.entity_id
_entity_poly.type
_entity_poly.pdbx_seq_one_letter_code
_entity_poly.pdbx_strand_id
1 'polypeptide(L)'
;MFVTGGGFIMAPKNNWIQQRMRLAEAGYVVASIEYRYAPLSKFPLPLEDCKTAIRWLRAHADMYNIDVNRVGILGNSAGGYLSAFVGLTNGMKEFEKGDFLDYPSDVLCAADIFGISDITNIGMDYDEENQKGHASAGATEALWALGTPTFGGKDGGVLAHPEESAYASPITYVSENSAPMLLMHGTADTLVSPSQTDILYQALRAKGVEAERYVVNNAAHGGPYWVQEPVMKVMVDFFDKYLKNGAAKDSAVYVPEKTVDPE
;
A
#
# COMPACT_ATOMS: atom_id res chain seq x y z
N MET A 1 7.67 3.01 -8.08
CA MET A 1 8.38 2.21 -7.05
C MET A 1 7.50 1.03 -6.65
N PHE A 2 8.07 -0.16 -6.48
CA PHE A 2 7.37 -1.38 -6.04
C PHE A 2 7.75 -1.72 -4.59
N VAL A 3 6.76 -1.99 -3.75
CA VAL A 3 6.92 -2.33 -2.33
C VAL A 3 6.37 -3.74 -2.11
N THR A 4 7.22 -4.67 -1.67
CA THR A 4 6.82 -6.06 -1.50
C THR A 4 6.01 -6.26 -0.22
N GLY A 5 5.08 -7.22 -0.25
CA GLY A 5 4.45 -7.74 0.96
C GLY A 5 5.37 -8.67 1.73
N GLY A 6 4.93 -9.11 2.90
CA GLY A 6 5.68 -10.03 3.75
C GLY A 6 5.15 -10.09 5.19
N GLY A 7 3.85 -9.88 5.39
CA GLY A 7 3.19 -10.03 6.70
C GLY A 7 3.80 -9.16 7.80
N PHE A 8 4.35 -8.01 7.43
CA PHE A 8 5.04 -7.09 8.34
C PHE A 8 6.35 -7.60 8.96
N ILE A 9 6.75 -8.85 8.68
CA ILE A 9 7.91 -9.50 9.28
C ILE A 9 9.00 -9.85 8.28
N MET A 10 8.82 -9.51 7.01
CA MET A 10 9.83 -9.62 5.95
C MET A 10 9.54 -8.63 4.81
N ALA A 11 10.55 -8.32 4.00
CA ALA A 11 10.42 -7.42 2.86
C ALA A 11 11.31 -7.85 1.67
N PRO A 12 11.09 -9.04 1.08
CA PRO A 12 11.97 -9.58 0.05
C PRO A 12 11.76 -8.87 -1.31
N LYS A 13 12.61 -7.92 -1.66
CA LYS A 13 12.53 -7.13 -2.91
C LYS A 13 12.50 -7.95 -4.20
N ASN A 14 12.83 -9.24 -4.14
CA ASN A 14 12.85 -10.11 -5.31
C ASN A 14 11.48 -10.74 -5.64
N ASN A 15 10.51 -10.65 -4.75
CA ASN A 15 9.17 -11.19 -4.98
C ASN A 15 8.40 -10.42 -6.07
N TRP A 16 7.33 -11.03 -6.57
CA TRP A 16 6.41 -10.43 -7.55
C TRP A 16 7.10 -9.98 -8.84
N ILE A 17 8.05 -10.77 -9.34
CA ILE A 17 8.84 -10.45 -10.53
C ILE A 17 7.95 -10.22 -11.77
N GLN A 18 6.87 -10.98 -11.94
CA GLN A 18 5.98 -10.90 -13.09
C GLN A 18 5.28 -9.52 -13.15
N GLN A 19 4.76 -9.01 -12.05
CA GLN A 19 4.14 -7.68 -11.99
C GLN A 19 5.17 -6.58 -12.30
N ARG A 20 6.39 -6.69 -11.73
CA ARG A 20 7.47 -5.73 -12.00
C ARG A 20 7.92 -5.76 -13.46
N MET A 21 8.06 -6.94 -14.04
CA MET A 21 8.40 -7.10 -15.45
C MET A 21 7.31 -6.56 -16.36
N ARG A 22 6.04 -6.80 -16.04
CA ARG A 22 4.91 -6.28 -16.82
C ARG A 22 4.88 -4.74 -16.84
N LEU A 23 5.20 -4.10 -15.72
CA LEU A 23 5.35 -2.63 -15.67
C LEU A 23 6.57 -2.17 -16.48
N ALA A 24 7.70 -2.88 -16.40
CA ALA A 24 8.88 -2.56 -17.19
C ALA A 24 8.62 -2.71 -18.70
N GLU A 25 7.92 -3.76 -19.13
CA GLU A 25 7.48 -3.96 -20.52
C GLU A 25 6.53 -2.84 -20.99
N ALA A 26 5.72 -2.29 -20.08
CA ALA A 26 4.91 -1.12 -20.35
C ALA A 26 5.72 0.20 -20.40
N GLY A 27 7.05 0.16 -20.25
CA GLY A 27 7.95 1.30 -20.43
C GLY A 27 8.25 2.10 -19.16
N TYR A 28 8.02 1.52 -17.98
CA TYR A 28 8.35 2.16 -16.71
C TYR A 28 9.76 1.78 -16.23
N VAL A 29 10.44 2.72 -15.58
CA VAL A 29 11.54 2.39 -14.68
C VAL A 29 10.95 1.83 -13.39
N VAL A 30 11.28 0.60 -13.04
CA VAL A 30 10.71 -0.09 -11.88
C VAL A 30 11.79 -0.33 -10.83
N ALA A 31 11.68 0.34 -9.69
CA ALA A 31 12.55 0.12 -8.54
C ALA A 31 11.80 -0.68 -7.47
N SER A 32 12.34 -1.83 -7.07
CA SER A 32 11.81 -2.64 -5.96
C SER A 32 12.68 -2.45 -4.73
N ILE A 33 12.06 -2.20 -3.59
CA ILE A 33 12.75 -1.87 -2.34
C ILE A 33 12.61 -2.95 -1.28
N GLU A 34 13.57 -2.99 -0.37
CA GLU A 34 13.43 -3.55 0.97
C GLU A 34 13.16 -2.41 1.94
N TYR A 35 12.45 -2.70 3.02
CA TYR A 35 12.17 -1.76 4.10
C TYR A 35 12.35 -2.46 5.45
N ARG A 36 12.53 -1.70 6.50
CA ARG A 36 12.63 -2.25 7.88
C ARG A 36 11.30 -2.90 8.28
N TYR A 37 11.35 -4.02 8.99
CA TYR A 37 10.18 -4.80 9.37
C TYR A 37 10.26 -5.29 10.83
N ALA A 38 9.13 -5.76 11.35
CA ALA A 38 9.04 -6.28 12.70
C ALA A 38 9.82 -7.62 12.85
N PRO A 39 10.31 -7.96 14.05
CA PRO A 39 10.14 -7.23 15.31
C PRO A 39 11.23 -6.16 15.58
N LEU A 40 12.24 -6.06 14.71
CA LEU A 40 13.38 -5.15 14.89
C LEU A 40 13.02 -3.69 14.61
N SER A 41 11.89 -3.49 13.92
CA SER A 41 11.37 -2.18 13.57
C SER A 41 9.85 -2.19 13.70
N LYS A 42 9.26 -1.02 13.88
CA LYS A 42 7.81 -0.84 13.92
C LYS A 42 7.42 0.41 13.15
N PHE A 43 6.11 0.59 12.90
CA PHE A 43 5.58 1.83 12.35
C PHE A 43 5.98 3.05 13.22
N PRO A 44 6.41 4.20 12.65
CA PRO A 44 6.35 4.57 11.22
C PRO A 44 7.64 4.29 10.43
N LEU A 45 8.67 3.67 11.00
CA LEU A 45 9.97 3.53 10.36
C LEU A 45 9.93 2.90 8.94
N PRO A 46 9.10 1.88 8.65
CA PRO A 46 8.98 1.34 7.29
C PRO A 46 8.37 2.32 6.27
N LEU A 47 7.46 3.20 6.72
CA LEU A 47 6.92 4.27 5.88
C LEU A 47 8.01 5.32 5.55
N GLU A 48 8.81 5.67 6.55
CA GLU A 48 9.96 6.58 6.36
C GLU A 48 10.98 6.00 5.38
N ASP A 49 11.20 4.67 5.38
CA ASP A 49 12.04 3.99 4.41
C ASP A 49 11.49 4.10 2.98
N CYS A 50 10.19 3.89 2.80
CA CYS A 50 9.54 4.06 1.49
C CYS A 50 9.69 5.50 0.98
N LYS A 51 9.44 6.49 1.84
CA LYS A 51 9.60 7.90 1.49
C LYS A 51 11.06 8.25 1.17
N THR A 52 12.01 7.75 1.95
CA THR A 52 13.45 7.91 1.68
C THR A 52 13.85 7.29 0.36
N ALA A 53 13.34 6.10 0.03
CA ALA A 53 13.61 5.46 -1.26
C ALA A 53 13.08 6.28 -2.45
N ILE A 54 11.91 6.90 -2.34
CA ILE A 54 11.38 7.80 -3.37
C ILE A 54 12.30 9.01 -3.54
N ARG A 55 12.76 9.62 -2.45
CA ARG A 55 13.72 10.74 -2.51
C ARG A 55 15.04 10.32 -3.13
N TRP A 56 15.54 9.13 -2.77
CA TRP A 56 16.75 8.57 -3.37
C TRP A 56 16.61 8.40 -4.89
N LEU A 57 15.49 7.88 -5.36
CA LEU A 57 15.22 7.76 -6.81
C LEU A 57 15.25 9.12 -7.51
N ARG A 58 14.69 10.16 -6.90
CA ARG A 58 14.74 11.51 -7.45
C ARG A 58 16.14 12.11 -7.45
N ALA A 59 16.90 11.90 -6.37
CA ALA A 59 18.28 12.36 -6.27
C ALA A 59 19.22 11.70 -7.31
N HIS A 60 18.86 10.50 -7.78
CA HIS A 60 19.65 9.74 -8.74
C HIS A 60 18.94 9.60 -10.12
N ALA A 61 18.03 10.52 -10.42
CA ALA A 61 17.16 10.42 -11.59
C ALA A 61 17.95 10.33 -12.91
N ASP A 62 19.02 11.12 -13.06
CA ASP A 62 19.86 11.13 -14.26
C ASP A 62 20.51 9.76 -14.51
N MET A 63 20.92 9.07 -13.44
CA MET A 63 21.57 7.75 -13.54
C MET A 63 20.64 6.69 -14.12
N TYR A 64 19.35 6.78 -13.84
CA TYR A 64 18.36 5.78 -14.21
C TYR A 64 17.34 6.26 -15.24
N ASN A 65 17.55 7.47 -15.80
CA ASN A 65 16.61 8.10 -16.74
C ASN A 65 15.18 8.20 -16.18
N ILE A 66 15.05 8.67 -14.94
CA ILE A 66 13.78 8.83 -14.23
C ILE A 66 13.24 10.23 -14.47
N ASP A 67 11.96 10.33 -14.83
CA ASP A 67 11.24 11.59 -14.74
C ASP A 67 10.81 11.84 -13.29
N VAL A 68 11.47 12.79 -12.63
CA VAL A 68 11.26 13.13 -11.21
C VAL A 68 9.83 13.60 -10.90
N ASN A 69 9.09 14.07 -11.91
CA ASN A 69 7.73 14.56 -11.76
C ASN A 69 6.68 13.45 -11.94
N ARG A 70 7.08 12.28 -12.43
CA ARG A 70 6.16 11.17 -12.75
C ARG A 70 6.51 9.93 -11.92
N VAL A 71 6.32 10.03 -10.62
CA VAL A 71 6.58 8.95 -9.66
C VAL A 71 5.26 8.40 -9.13
N GLY A 72 5.09 7.09 -9.24
CA GLY A 72 3.99 6.34 -8.65
C GLY A 72 4.52 5.23 -7.74
N ILE A 73 3.66 4.68 -6.91
CA ILE A 73 3.98 3.61 -5.97
C ILE A 73 2.95 2.49 -6.08
N LEU A 74 3.41 1.25 -5.94
CA LEU A 74 2.59 0.03 -5.99
C LEU A 74 3.13 -0.97 -4.98
N GLY A 75 2.26 -1.68 -4.31
CA GLY A 75 2.66 -2.78 -3.45
C GLY A 75 1.55 -3.78 -3.19
N ASN A 76 1.94 -4.91 -2.60
CA ASN A 76 1.07 -6.05 -2.31
C ASN A 76 1.03 -6.32 -0.80
N SER A 77 -0.14 -6.61 -0.21
CA SER A 77 -0.27 -6.96 1.21
C SER A 77 0.34 -5.87 2.12
N ALA A 78 1.29 -6.18 2.98
CA ALA A 78 2.03 -5.18 3.77
C ALA A 78 2.69 -4.10 2.90
N GLY A 79 3.08 -4.42 1.66
CA GLY A 79 3.56 -3.43 0.68
C GLY A 79 2.43 -2.59 0.08
N GLY A 80 1.23 -3.15 -0.08
CA GLY A 80 0.01 -2.44 -0.44
C GLY A 80 -0.36 -1.40 0.62
N TYR A 81 -0.38 -1.83 1.87
CA TYR A 81 -0.51 -0.97 3.05
C TYR A 81 0.49 0.21 3.00
N LEU A 82 1.78 -0.05 2.81
CA LEU A 82 2.80 1.01 2.72
C LEU A 82 2.60 1.91 1.50
N SER A 83 2.19 1.35 0.37
CA SER A 83 1.90 2.12 -0.84
C SER A 83 0.71 3.07 -0.64
N ALA A 84 -0.36 2.58 0.01
CA ALA A 84 -1.47 3.42 0.43
C ALA A 84 -1.00 4.53 1.37
N PHE A 85 -0.24 4.19 2.42
CA PHE A 85 0.28 5.19 3.35
C PHE A 85 1.09 6.29 2.66
N VAL A 86 1.98 5.95 1.74
CA VAL A 86 2.75 6.96 0.99
C VAL A 86 1.81 7.89 0.23
N GLY A 87 0.83 7.34 -0.50
CA GLY A 87 -0.14 8.14 -1.26
C GLY A 87 -1.04 9.01 -0.39
N LEU A 88 -1.39 8.56 0.82
CA LEU A 88 -2.23 9.28 1.78
C LEU A 88 -1.47 10.40 2.52
N THR A 89 -0.15 10.29 2.62
CA THR A 89 0.69 11.19 3.41
C THR A 89 1.56 12.13 2.56
N ASN A 90 1.12 12.42 1.32
CA ASN A 90 1.73 13.44 0.49
C ASN A 90 1.76 14.80 1.23
N GLY A 91 2.92 15.45 1.25
CA GLY A 91 3.13 16.75 1.91
C GLY A 91 3.21 16.71 3.44
N MET A 92 3.00 15.56 4.09
CA MET A 92 3.03 15.43 5.55
C MET A 92 4.47 15.38 6.08
N LYS A 93 4.88 16.44 6.77
CA LYS A 93 6.26 16.58 7.29
C LYS A 93 6.61 15.59 8.40
N GLU A 94 5.63 15.06 9.09
CA GLU A 94 5.81 14.10 10.18
C GLU A 94 6.64 12.90 9.76
N PHE A 95 6.37 12.36 8.56
CA PHE A 95 7.03 11.16 8.02
C PHE A 95 8.22 11.48 7.10
N GLU A 96 8.60 12.75 6.95
CA GLU A 96 9.78 13.14 6.18
C GLU A 96 11.03 13.02 7.06
N LYS A 97 11.59 11.81 7.13
CA LYS A 97 12.79 11.48 7.91
C LYS A 97 13.83 10.78 7.04
N GLY A 98 15.07 10.71 7.53
CA GLY A 98 16.18 10.05 6.84
C GLY A 98 16.88 10.96 5.83
N ASP A 99 17.41 10.40 4.76
CA ASP A 99 18.26 11.08 3.80
C ASP A 99 17.48 11.77 2.66
N PHE A 100 18.18 12.58 1.88
CA PHE A 100 17.69 13.26 0.67
C PHE A 100 16.46 14.17 0.90
N LEU A 101 16.39 14.84 2.04
CA LEU A 101 15.26 15.69 2.43
C LEU A 101 15.04 16.92 1.54
N ASP A 102 15.99 17.26 0.68
CA ASP A 102 15.85 18.33 -0.32
C ASP A 102 14.95 17.90 -1.51
N TYR A 103 14.63 16.61 -1.62
CA TYR A 103 13.74 16.08 -2.64
C TYR A 103 12.37 15.71 -2.04
N PRO A 104 11.27 15.89 -2.77
CA PRO A 104 9.95 15.48 -2.28
C PRO A 104 9.82 13.95 -2.27
N SER A 105 9.02 13.41 -1.35
CA SER A 105 8.62 12.00 -1.34
C SER A 105 7.21 11.77 -1.92
N ASP A 106 6.53 12.81 -2.35
CA ASP A 106 5.16 12.75 -2.86
C ASP A 106 5.08 11.91 -4.14
N VAL A 107 3.94 11.25 -4.32
CA VAL A 107 3.66 10.44 -5.51
C VAL A 107 2.44 10.98 -6.25
N LEU A 108 2.40 10.81 -7.58
CA LEU A 108 1.25 11.20 -8.38
C LEU A 108 0.06 10.27 -8.21
N CYS A 109 0.33 8.99 -7.94
CA CYS A 109 -0.69 7.97 -7.73
C CYS A 109 -0.12 6.79 -6.93
N ALA A 110 -1.00 6.04 -6.28
CA ALA A 110 -0.64 4.86 -5.51
C ALA A 110 -1.55 3.67 -5.88
N ALA A 111 -1.01 2.47 -5.81
CA ALA A 111 -1.79 1.24 -5.96
C ALA A 111 -1.59 0.32 -4.76
N ASP A 112 -2.67 -0.03 -4.13
CA ASP A 112 -2.76 -0.96 -3.02
C ASP A 112 -3.41 -2.26 -3.48
N ILE A 113 -2.63 -3.33 -3.50
CA ILE A 113 -3.07 -4.66 -3.89
C ILE A 113 -3.22 -5.51 -2.63
N PHE A 114 -4.46 -5.77 -2.23
CA PHE A 114 -4.87 -6.50 -1.03
C PHE A 114 -4.13 -6.07 0.25
N GLY A 115 -3.95 -4.77 0.43
CA GLY A 115 -3.37 -4.19 1.63
C GLY A 115 -4.39 -3.98 2.76
N ILE A 116 -3.86 -3.52 3.87
CA ILE A 116 -4.62 -3.26 5.10
C ILE A 116 -4.88 -1.75 5.20
N SER A 117 -6.08 -1.36 5.54
CA SER A 117 -6.47 0.05 5.71
C SER A 117 -6.74 0.41 7.17
N ASP A 118 -7.29 -0.53 7.92
CA ASP A 118 -7.50 -0.43 9.38
C ASP A 118 -6.87 -1.65 10.06
N ILE A 119 -5.78 -1.41 10.78
CA ILE A 119 -5.01 -2.47 11.42
C ILE A 119 -5.76 -3.14 12.58
N THR A 120 -6.80 -2.52 13.09
CA THR A 120 -7.63 -3.07 14.17
C THR A 120 -8.69 -4.05 13.67
N ASN A 121 -8.88 -4.13 12.35
CA ASN A 121 -10.06 -4.76 11.74
C ASN A 121 -9.72 -5.65 10.53
N ILE A 122 -8.49 -6.19 10.49
CA ILE A 122 -7.97 -6.93 9.32
C ILE A 122 -8.89 -8.09 8.90
N GLY A 123 -9.43 -8.83 9.86
CA GLY A 123 -10.32 -9.97 9.63
C GLY A 123 -11.82 -9.64 9.70
N MET A 124 -12.26 -8.43 9.39
CA MET A 124 -13.63 -7.95 9.67
C MET A 124 -14.76 -8.77 9.02
N ASP A 125 -14.47 -9.50 7.95
CA ASP A 125 -15.45 -10.37 7.26
C ASP A 125 -15.36 -11.85 7.70
N TYR A 126 -14.44 -12.17 8.59
CA TYR A 126 -14.17 -13.55 8.99
C TYR A 126 -14.86 -13.92 10.29
N ASP A 127 -14.77 -15.18 10.67
CA ASP A 127 -15.32 -15.67 11.93
C ASP A 127 -14.60 -15.06 13.15
N GLU A 128 -15.21 -15.25 14.31
CA GLU A 128 -14.75 -14.68 15.58
C GLU A 128 -13.34 -15.22 15.98
N GLU A 129 -13.01 -16.46 15.62
CA GLU A 129 -11.71 -17.06 15.94
C GLU A 129 -10.59 -16.36 15.14
N ASN A 130 -10.81 -16.13 13.85
CA ASN A 130 -9.88 -15.38 12.99
C ASN A 130 -9.72 -13.94 13.47
N GLN A 131 -10.82 -13.24 13.78
CA GLN A 131 -10.77 -11.88 14.31
C GLN A 131 -9.99 -11.79 15.62
N LYS A 132 -10.15 -12.76 16.53
CA LYS A 132 -9.37 -12.85 17.77
C LYS A 132 -7.89 -13.12 17.50
N GLY A 133 -7.58 -13.90 16.46
CA GLY A 133 -6.21 -14.13 16.01
C GLY A 133 -5.52 -12.83 15.65
N HIS A 134 -6.15 -12.01 14.79
CA HIS A 134 -5.65 -10.68 14.39
C HIS A 134 -5.54 -9.69 15.55
N ALA A 135 -6.47 -9.74 16.50
CA ALA A 135 -6.46 -8.85 17.66
C ALA A 135 -5.44 -9.29 18.75
N SER A 136 -4.78 -10.42 18.61
CA SER A 136 -3.90 -10.98 19.64
C SER A 136 -2.58 -10.21 19.76
N ALA A 137 -1.95 -10.30 20.94
CA ALA A 137 -0.62 -9.73 21.16
C ALA A 137 0.50 -10.39 20.33
N GLY A 138 0.28 -11.61 19.84
CA GLY A 138 1.22 -12.34 18.99
C GLY A 138 1.01 -12.11 17.49
N ALA A 139 0.00 -11.36 17.11
CA ALA A 139 -0.28 -11.04 15.72
C ALA A 139 0.80 -10.14 15.11
N THR A 140 1.07 -10.31 13.83
CA THR A 140 2.12 -9.53 13.15
C THR A 140 1.78 -8.04 13.08
N GLU A 141 0.51 -7.70 13.02
CA GLU A 141 0.01 -6.33 13.10
C GLU A 141 0.25 -5.67 14.45
N ALA A 142 0.18 -6.44 15.55
CA ALA A 142 0.55 -5.92 16.87
C ALA A 142 2.06 -5.63 16.92
N LEU A 143 2.90 -6.53 16.43
CA LEU A 143 4.33 -6.32 16.32
C LEU A 143 4.67 -5.10 15.47
N TRP A 144 3.93 -4.89 14.39
CA TRP A 144 4.12 -3.77 13.47
C TRP A 144 3.72 -2.42 14.06
N ALA A 145 2.54 -2.33 14.67
CA ALA A 145 2.05 -1.09 15.24
C ALA A 145 2.71 -0.74 16.57
N LEU A 146 2.87 -1.74 17.43
CA LEU A 146 3.27 -1.55 18.83
C LEU A 146 4.74 -1.87 19.07
N GLY A 147 5.37 -2.71 18.25
CA GLY A 147 6.67 -3.29 18.51
C GLY A 147 6.59 -4.39 19.57
N THR A 148 7.70 -4.72 20.17
CA THR A 148 7.78 -5.67 21.30
C THR A 148 8.39 -4.99 22.51
N PRO A 149 8.02 -5.38 23.75
CA PRO A 149 8.62 -4.81 24.96
C PRO A 149 10.14 -4.92 24.99
N THR A 150 10.70 -6.01 24.47
CA THR A 150 12.15 -6.23 24.38
C THR A 150 12.88 -5.13 23.58
N PHE A 151 12.21 -4.55 22.58
CA PHE A 151 12.73 -3.48 21.73
C PHE A 151 12.02 -2.13 21.96
N GLY A 152 11.51 -1.91 23.18
CA GLY A 152 10.88 -0.63 23.53
C GLY A 152 9.47 -0.45 23.01
N GLY A 153 8.80 -1.53 22.64
CA GLY A 153 7.39 -1.55 22.26
C GLY A 153 6.45 -1.77 23.45
N LYS A 154 5.19 -2.06 23.15
CA LYS A 154 4.11 -2.27 24.11
C LYS A 154 3.63 -3.72 24.12
N ASP A 155 3.15 -4.18 25.28
CA ASP A 155 2.43 -5.45 25.38
C ASP A 155 0.99 -5.31 24.91
N GLY A 156 0.40 -6.42 24.49
CA GLY A 156 -1.00 -6.51 24.10
C GLY A 156 -1.21 -6.45 22.58
N GLY A 157 -2.44 -6.70 22.17
CA GLY A 157 -2.85 -6.62 20.77
C GLY A 157 -3.27 -5.21 20.35
N VAL A 158 -3.55 -5.05 19.07
CA VAL A 158 -3.94 -3.75 18.46
C VAL A 158 -5.16 -3.10 19.12
N LEU A 159 -6.11 -3.89 19.63
CA LEU A 159 -7.30 -3.37 20.32
C LEU A 159 -7.02 -2.80 21.70
N ALA A 160 -5.91 -3.20 22.35
CA ALA A 160 -5.51 -2.67 23.65
C ALA A 160 -4.85 -1.28 23.55
N HIS A 161 -4.46 -0.86 22.35
CA HIS A 161 -3.72 0.38 22.09
C HIS A 161 -4.33 1.15 20.91
N PRO A 162 -5.54 1.73 21.08
CA PRO A 162 -6.28 2.33 19.98
C PRO A 162 -5.57 3.53 19.33
N GLU A 163 -4.81 4.31 20.09
CA GLU A 163 -4.09 5.47 19.56
C GLU A 163 -2.94 5.04 18.62
N GLU A 164 -2.11 4.10 19.05
CA GLU A 164 -1.02 3.57 18.22
C GLU A 164 -1.55 2.80 17.01
N SER A 165 -2.63 2.08 17.19
CA SER A 165 -3.28 1.35 16.09
C SER A 165 -3.91 2.30 15.07
N ALA A 166 -4.55 3.38 15.51
CA ALA A 166 -5.03 4.42 14.61
C ALA A 166 -3.87 5.12 13.89
N TYR A 167 -2.78 5.40 14.61
CA TYR A 167 -1.55 5.96 14.03
C TYR A 167 -0.91 5.06 12.98
N ALA A 168 -1.04 3.75 13.13
CA ALA A 168 -0.57 2.75 12.17
C ALA A 168 -1.65 2.31 11.15
N SER A 169 -2.78 2.99 11.05
CA SER A 169 -3.86 2.66 10.11
C SER A 169 -3.95 3.68 8.98
N PRO A 170 -3.76 3.27 7.72
CA PRO A 170 -3.85 4.16 6.55
C PRO A 170 -5.12 5.00 6.50
N ILE A 171 -6.25 4.43 6.86
CA ILE A 171 -7.56 5.11 6.80
C ILE A 171 -7.61 6.40 7.64
N THR A 172 -6.79 6.50 8.68
CA THR A 172 -6.68 7.70 9.54
C THR A 172 -6.16 8.93 8.77
N TYR A 173 -5.41 8.72 7.69
CA TYR A 173 -4.73 9.78 6.94
C TYR A 173 -5.46 10.21 5.67
N VAL A 174 -6.64 9.68 5.42
CA VAL A 174 -7.42 10.04 4.24
C VAL A 174 -7.85 11.50 4.29
N SER A 175 -7.40 12.27 3.31
CA SER A 175 -7.69 13.69 3.17
C SER A 175 -7.89 14.07 1.70
N GLU A 176 -8.32 15.28 1.44
CA GLU A 176 -8.43 15.83 0.08
C GLU A 176 -7.07 15.92 -0.66
N ASN A 177 -5.96 15.87 0.08
CA ASN A 177 -4.60 15.89 -0.46
C ASN A 177 -4.05 14.50 -0.79
N SER A 178 -4.79 13.44 -0.48
CA SER A 178 -4.40 12.08 -0.81
C SER A 178 -4.21 11.91 -2.32
N ALA A 179 -3.24 11.11 -2.73
CA ALA A 179 -3.02 10.79 -4.13
C ALA A 179 -4.17 9.94 -4.69
N PRO A 180 -4.50 10.05 -5.99
CA PRO A 180 -5.36 9.09 -6.68
C PRO A 180 -4.91 7.65 -6.42
N MET A 181 -5.86 6.74 -6.19
CA MET A 181 -5.53 5.40 -5.72
C MET A 181 -6.26 4.29 -6.46
N LEU A 182 -5.50 3.27 -6.85
CA LEU A 182 -6.04 1.97 -7.28
C LEU A 182 -6.04 1.03 -6.08
N LEU A 183 -7.18 0.42 -5.83
CA LEU A 183 -7.39 -0.54 -4.76
C LEU A 183 -7.86 -1.86 -5.38
N MET A 184 -7.12 -2.96 -5.15
CA MET A 184 -7.50 -4.26 -5.69
C MET A 184 -7.55 -5.30 -4.58
N HIS A 185 -8.57 -6.18 -4.59
CA HIS A 185 -8.67 -7.25 -3.60
C HIS A 185 -9.27 -8.53 -4.22
N GLY A 186 -8.83 -9.68 -3.74
CA GLY A 186 -9.35 -10.98 -4.18
C GLY A 186 -10.60 -11.38 -3.40
N THR A 187 -11.62 -11.91 -4.10
CA THR A 187 -12.87 -12.33 -3.44
C THR A 187 -12.72 -13.59 -2.57
N ALA A 188 -11.64 -14.35 -2.74
CA ALA A 188 -11.32 -15.53 -1.97
C ALA A 188 -10.13 -15.34 -1.01
N ASP A 189 -9.81 -14.07 -0.68
CA ASP A 189 -8.80 -13.75 0.32
C ASP A 189 -9.29 -14.18 1.70
N THR A 190 -8.49 -14.98 2.40
CA THR A 190 -8.78 -15.49 3.76
C THR A 190 -7.78 -15.00 4.81
N LEU A 191 -6.87 -14.12 4.41
CA LEU A 191 -5.86 -13.56 5.30
C LEU A 191 -6.13 -12.09 5.64
N VAL A 192 -6.46 -11.29 4.63
CA VAL A 192 -6.85 -9.89 4.78
C VAL A 192 -8.24 -9.73 4.18
N SER A 193 -9.20 -9.27 4.99
CA SER A 193 -10.58 -9.10 4.55
C SER A 193 -10.69 -8.19 3.32
N PRO A 194 -11.43 -8.59 2.27
CA PRO A 194 -11.68 -7.73 1.11
C PRO A 194 -12.30 -6.38 1.45
N SER A 195 -13.00 -6.27 2.57
CA SER A 195 -13.54 -5.01 3.07
C SER A 195 -12.46 -3.99 3.46
N GLN A 196 -11.19 -4.41 3.65
CA GLN A 196 -10.11 -3.47 3.94
C GLN A 196 -9.89 -2.47 2.79
N THR A 197 -9.88 -2.93 1.54
CA THR A 197 -9.79 -2.00 0.40
C THR A 197 -11.10 -1.28 0.13
N ASP A 198 -12.26 -1.83 0.55
CA ASP A 198 -13.55 -1.14 0.42
C ASP A 198 -13.65 0.06 1.36
N ILE A 199 -13.35 -0.09 2.64
CA ILE A 199 -13.41 1.02 3.59
C ILE A 199 -12.49 2.17 3.19
N LEU A 200 -11.30 1.87 2.65
CA LEU A 200 -10.39 2.91 2.14
C LEU A 200 -10.94 3.57 0.88
N TYR A 201 -11.51 2.80 -0.05
CA TYR A 201 -12.17 3.31 -1.23
C TYR A 201 -13.29 4.29 -0.88
N GLN A 202 -14.18 3.90 0.04
CA GLN A 202 -15.28 4.75 0.47
C GLN A 202 -14.77 6.04 1.17
N ALA A 203 -13.74 5.92 2.01
CA ALA A 203 -13.15 7.06 2.69
C ALA A 203 -12.51 8.06 1.72
N LEU A 204 -11.75 7.59 0.72
CA LEU A 204 -11.17 8.43 -0.33
C LEU A 204 -12.26 9.15 -1.13
N ARG A 205 -13.30 8.43 -1.53
CA ARG A 205 -14.45 8.97 -2.25
C ARG A 205 -15.16 10.04 -1.46
N ALA A 206 -15.38 9.83 -0.16
CA ALA A 206 -16.02 10.81 0.74
C ALA A 206 -15.21 12.12 0.86
N LYS A 207 -13.89 12.08 0.59
CA LYS A 207 -13.02 13.25 0.54
C LYS A 207 -12.85 13.86 -0.86
N GLY A 208 -13.56 13.34 -1.86
CA GLY A 208 -13.44 13.79 -3.25
C GLY A 208 -12.13 13.38 -3.94
N VAL A 209 -11.42 12.40 -3.38
CA VAL A 209 -10.21 11.85 -3.98
C VAL A 209 -10.59 10.81 -5.04
N GLU A 210 -9.94 10.86 -6.18
CA GLU A 210 -10.14 9.87 -7.24
C GLU A 210 -9.61 8.51 -6.78
N ALA A 211 -10.47 7.52 -6.76
CA ALA A 211 -10.13 6.15 -6.41
C ALA A 211 -10.87 5.16 -7.32
N GLU A 212 -10.15 4.12 -7.72
CA GLU A 212 -10.70 2.98 -8.47
C GLU A 212 -10.56 1.73 -7.60
N ARG A 213 -11.63 0.95 -7.49
CA ARG A 213 -11.60 -0.34 -6.79
C ARG A 213 -11.96 -1.47 -7.74
N TYR A 214 -11.14 -2.52 -7.72
CA TYR A 214 -11.37 -3.75 -8.47
C TYR A 214 -11.33 -4.95 -7.54
N VAL A 215 -12.34 -5.80 -7.63
CA VAL A 215 -12.32 -7.13 -7.04
C VAL A 215 -11.91 -8.18 -8.07
N VAL A 216 -10.96 -9.02 -7.71
CA VAL A 216 -10.45 -10.09 -8.57
C VAL A 216 -11.15 -11.39 -8.17
N ASN A 217 -12.00 -11.91 -9.04
CA ASN A 217 -12.80 -13.09 -8.74
C ASN A 217 -11.92 -14.30 -8.44
N ASN A 218 -12.27 -15.03 -7.38
CA ASN A 218 -11.60 -16.24 -6.90
C ASN A 218 -10.12 -16.08 -6.54
N ALA A 219 -9.58 -14.87 -6.57
CA ALA A 219 -8.21 -14.64 -6.13
C ALA A 219 -8.11 -14.69 -4.60
N ALA A 220 -7.14 -15.45 -4.11
CA ALA A 220 -6.76 -15.49 -2.71
C ALA A 220 -5.77 -14.37 -2.39
N HIS A 221 -5.21 -14.36 -1.16
CA HIS A 221 -4.14 -13.44 -0.74
C HIS A 221 -2.82 -13.76 -1.48
N GLY A 222 -2.73 -13.39 -2.73
CA GLY A 222 -1.64 -13.77 -3.62
C GLY A 222 -2.00 -14.93 -4.56
N GLY A 223 -0.97 -15.52 -5.20
CA GLY A 223 -1.14 -16.64 -6.11
C GLY A 223 -1.26 -16.24 -7.59
N PRO A 224 -1.56 -17.22 -8.47
CA PRO A 224 -1.41 -17.08 -9.92
C PRO A 224 -2.36 -16.06 -10.56
N TYR A 225 -3.53 -15.81 -9.99
CA TYR A 225 -4.50 -14.86 -10.55
C TYR A 225 -3.96 -13.43 -10.58
N TRP A 226 -3.09 -13.08 -9.65
CA TRP A 226 -2.50 -11.73 -9.57
C TRP A 226 -1.45 -11.42 -10.64
N VAL A 227 -1.04 -12.43 -11.41
CA VAL A 227 -0.05 -12.29 -12.48
C VAL A 227 -0.61 -12.61 -13.86
N GLN A 228 -1.92 -12.75 -13.98
CA GLN A 228 -2.60 -12.94 -15.25
C GLN A 228 -2.84 -11.60 -15.96
N GLU A 229 -2.86 -11.63 -17.28
CA GLU A 229 -2.88 -10.42 -18.11
C GLU A 229 -4.07 -9.48 -17.82
N PRO A 230 -5.32 -9.94 -17.64
CA PRO A 230 -6.42 -9.03 -17.34
C PRO A 230 -6.21 -8.24 -16.05
N VAL A 231 -5.66 -8.90 -15.02
CA VAL A 231 -5.41 -8.31 -13.70
C VAL A 231 -4.21 -7.34 -13.76
N MET A 232 -3.12 -7.76 -14.39
CA MET A 232 -1.94 -6.90 -14.55
C MET A 232 -2.23 -5.69 -15.45
N LYS A 233 -3.11 -5.85 -16.45
CA LYS A 233 -3.55 -4.76 -17.30
C LYS A 233 -4.21 -3.63 -16.52
N VAL A 234 -5.03 -3.92 -15.52
CA VAL A 234 -5.66 -2.90 -14.66
C VAL A 234 -4.57 -2.03 -13.99
N MET A 235 -3.50 -2.65 -13.48
CA MET A 235 -2.40 -1.91 -12.85
C MET A 235 -1.68 -1.01 -13.89
N VAL A 236 -1.41 -1.54 -15.09
CA VAL A 236 -0.75 -0.77 -16.17
C VAL A 236 -1.62 0.40 -16.60
N ASP A 237 -2.90 0.17 -16.88
CA ASP A 237 -3.84 1.20 -17.33
C ASP A 237 -3.96 2.34 -16.31
N PHE A 238 -4.01 1.99 -15.03
CA PHE A 238 -4.03 2.97 -13.95
C PHE A 238 -2.77 3.85 -13.95
N PHE A 239 -1.58 3.25 -14.00
CA PHE A 239 -0.34 4.03 -14.05
C PHE A 239 -0.21 4.82 -15.35
N ASP A 240 -0.63 4.28 -16.48
CA ASP A 240 -0.62 4.99 -17.76
C ASP A 240 -1.50 6.26 -17.70
N LYS A 241 -2.65 6.18 -17.04
CA LYS A 241 -3.54 7.32 -16.83
C LYS A 241 -2.83 8.49 -16.13
N TYR A 242 -2.12 8.23 -15.04
CA TYR A 242 -1.52 9.27 -14.20
C TYR A 242 -0.08 9.62 -14.58
N LEU A 243 0.72 8.64 -15.03
CA LEU A 243 2.15 8.84 -15.24
C LEU A 243 2.51 9.10 -16.70
N LYS A 244 1.68 8.70 -17.67
CA LYS A 244 1.94 8.94 -19.10
C LYS A 244 1.00 9.98 -19.70
N ASN A 245 -0.28 9.87 -19.44
CA ASN A 245 -1.30 10.69 -20.08
C ASN A 245 -1.56 12.03 -19.36
N GLY A 246 -0.97 12.23 -18.18
CA GLY A 246 -1.09 13.46 -17.43
C GLY A 246 -2.54 13.78 -17.04
N ALA A 247 -3.32 12.75 -16.66
CA ALA A 247 -4.69 12.96 -16.21
C ALA A 247 -4.68 14.00 -15.08
N ALA A 248 -5.29 15.14 -15.35
CA ALA A 248 -5.59 16.11 -14.31
C ALA A 248 -6.41 15.39 -13.24
N LYS A 249 -6.25 15.81 -11.97
CA LYS A 249 -7.18 15.43 -10.90
C LYS A 249 -8.57 15.89 -11.33
N ASP A 250 -9.27 15.00 -12.04
CA ASP A 250 -10.64 15.26 -12.44
C ASP A 250 -11.48 14.91 -11.22
N SER A 251 -11.84 15.98 -10.49
CA SER A 251 -12.66 15.87 -9.31
C SER A 251 -13.98 15.18 -9.66
N ALA A 252 -14.22 14.04 -9.04
CA ALA A 252 -15.52 13.43 -8.84
C ALA A 252 -16.17 12.68 -10.03
N VAL A 253 -15.44 12.06 -10.95
CA VAL A 253 -16.07 10.99 -11.72
C VAL A 253 -16.19 9.76 -10.82
N TYR A 254 -17.42 9.41 -10.47
CA TYR A 254 -17.72 8.16 -9.77
C TYR A 254 -17.32 7.00 -10.67
N VAL A 255 -16.27 6.29 -10.31
CA VAL A 255 -15.93 5.00 -10.91
C VAL A 255 -16.50 3.94 -9.99
N PRO A 256 -17.58 3.23 -10.36
CA PRO A 256 -18.11 2.16 -9.51
C PRO A 256 -17.06 1.07 -9.35
N GLU A 257 -17.18 0.32 -8.25
CA GLU A 257 -16.43 -0.92 -8.08
C GLU A 257 -16.57 -1.80 -9.33
N LYS A 258 -15.46 -2.35 -9.78
CA LYS A 258 -15.39 -3.20 -10.95
C LYS A 258 -14.91 -4.60 -10.55
N THR A 259 -15.37 -5.59 -11.29
CA THR A 259 -14.90 -6.97 -11.16
C THR A 259 -13.90 -7.26 -12.27
N VAL A 260 -12.85 -7.97 -11.95
CA VAL A 260 -11.88 -8.52 -12.91
C VAL A 260 -11.93 -10.03 -12.81
N ASP A 261 -12.19 -10.68 -13.92
CA ASP A 261 -12.11 -12.13 -14.02
C ASP A 261 -10.72 -12.49 -14.52
N PRO A 262 -9.96 -13.28 -13.74
CA PRO A 262 -8.71 -13.87 -14.22
C PRO A 262 -9.01 -14.91 -15.30
N GLU A 263 -8.08 -15.15 -16.20
CA GLU A 263 -8.15 -16.20 -17.23
C GLU A 263 -8.03 -17.60 -16.68
#